data_b98da0c7fb2506c90bc9c3e7b697a3cf
#
_entry.id   b98da0c7fb2506c90bc9c3e7b697a3cf
#
_cell.length_a   1.000
_cell.length_b   1.000
_cell.length_c   1.000
_cell.angle_alpha   90.00
_cell.angle_beta   90.00
_cell.angle_gamma   90.00
#
_symmetry.space_group_name_H-M   'P 1'
#
loop_
_entity.id
_entity.type
_entity.pdbx_description
1 polymer ?
#
loop_
_entity_poly.entity_id
_entity_poly.type
_entity_poly.pdbx_seq_one_letter_code
_entity_poly.pdbx_strand_id
1 'polypeptide(L)'
;MVASLLVAGTTSDSGKSVVTTALCRAFARRGIDVAPFKAQNMSNNSMVVAAPRRTGPDGTGPDGTAEIGRAQWIQALAAGVAPEPAMNPVLLKPG
;
A
#
# COMPACT_ATOMS: atom_id res chain seq x y z
N MET A 1 5.31 -19.83 5.59
CA MET A 1 5.43 -18.93 6.76
C MET A 1 5.36 -17.49 6.29
N VAL A 2 4.54 -16.68 6.94
CA VAL A 2 4.46 -15.25 6.67
C VAL A 2 5.24 -14.50 7.75
N ALA A 3 6.14 -13.64 7.33
CA ALA A 3 6.89 -12.79 8.25
C ALA A 3 6.54 -11.32 7.97
N SER A 4 6.60 -10.50 8.98
CA SER A 4 6.35 -9.09 8.85
C SER A 4 7.42 -8.27 9.56
N LEU A 5 7.63 -7.05 9.05
CA LEU A 5 8.58 -6.10 9.60
C LEU A 5 7.85 -4.77 9.82
N LEU A 6 7.98 -4.23 11.02
CA LEU A 6 7.42 -2.92 11.35
C LEU A 6 8.49 -1.85 11.22
N VAL A 7 8.20 -0.82 10.42
CA VAL A 7 9.02 0.39 10.36
C VAL A 7 8.32 1.47 11.16
N ALA A 8 8.95 1.93 12.22
CA ALA A 8 8.36 2.90 13.13
C ALA A 8 9.31 4.07 13.35
N GLY A 9 8.76 5.18 13.77
CA GLY A 9 9.51 6.40 14.10
C GLY A 9 8.73 7.26 15.06
N THR A 10 9.45 8.18 15.72
CA THR A 10 8.88 9.03 16.74
C THR A 10 8.21 10.28 16.19
N THR A 11 8.43 10.57 14.91
CA THR A 11 7.85 11.74 14.24
C THR A 11 7.19 11.32 12.93
N SER A 12 6.23 12.13 12.52
CA SER A 12 5.47 11.91 11.30
C SER A 12 6.17 12.60 10.14
N ASP A 13 7.29 12.04 9.69
CA ASP A 13 8.04 12.61 8.58
C ASP A 13 8.16 11.61 7.43
N SER A 14 8.74 12.06 6.33
CA SER A 14 8.92 11.24 5.13
C SER A 14 10.04 10.19 5.25
N GLY A 15 10.83 10.24 6.31
CA GLY A 15 11.96 9.34 6.50
C GLY A 15 11.52 7.87 6.60
N LYS A 16 10.42 7.61 7.30
CA LYS A 16 9.87 6.25 7.41
C LYS A 16 9.44 5.70 6.04
N SER A 17 8.80 6.52 5.22
CA SER A 17 8.37 6.12 3.90
C SER A 17 9.55 5.80 2.99
N VAL A 18 10.61 6.60 3.04
CA VAL A 18 11.83 6.36 2.27
C VAL A 18 12.49 5.05 2.69
N VAL A 19 12.62 4.80 3.99
CA VAL A 19 13.20 3.55 4.50
C VAL A 19 12.37 2.36 4.08
N THR A 20 11.05 2.45 4.20
CA THR A 20 10.15 1.36 3.81
C THR A 20 10.26 1.07 2.31
N THR A 21 10.33 2.11 1.48
CA THR A 21 10.52 1.95 0.04
C THR A 21 11.83 1.22 -0.27
N ALA A 22 12.91 1.62 0.39
CA ALA A 22 14.22 0.99 0.21
C ALA A 22 14.20 -0.49 0.63
N LEU A 23 13.54 -0.80 1.74
CA LEU A 23 13.39 -2.18 2.21
C LEU A 23 12.57 -3.02 1.24
N CYS A 24 11.47 -2.49 0.72
CA CYS A 24 10.66 -3.19 -0.30
C CYS A 24 11.52 -3.53 -1.51
N ARG A 25 12.32 -2.58 -1.98
CA ARG A 25 13.19 -2.83 -3.13
C ARG A 25 14.28 -3.84 -2.81
N ALA A 26 14.91 -3.73 -1.65
CA ALA A 26 15.99 -4.63 -1.25
C ALA A 26 15.49 -6.07 -1.12
N PHE A 27 14.35 -6.28 -0.50
CA PHE A 27 13.76 -7.62 -0.36
C PHE A 27 13.34 -8.18 -1.71
N ALA A 28 12.72 -7.37 -2.56
CA ALA A 28 12.32 -7.80 -3.90
C ALA A 28 13.54 -8.24 -4.74
N ARG A 29 14.63 -7.50 -4.64
CA ARG A 29 15.86 -7.85 -5.38
C ARG A 29 16.50 -9.15 -4.88
N ARG A 30 16.20 -9.56 -3.66
CA ARG A 30 16.64 -10.84 -3.13
C ARG A 30 15.70 -11.99 -3.43
N GLY A 31 14.64 -11.73 -4.21
CA GLY A 31 13.65 -12.74 -4.56
C GLY A 31 12.64 -13.02 -3.46
N ILE A 32 12.52 -12.13 -2.49
CA ILE A 32 11.54 -12.25 -1.41
C ILE A 32 10.25 -11.58 -1.86
N ASP A 33 9.14 -12.30 -1.76
CA ASP A 33 7.82 -11.73 -2.00
C ASP A 33 7.47 -10.78 -0.86
N VAL A 34 7.41 -9.49 -1.16
CA VAL A 34 7.18 -8.45 -0.17
C VAL A 34 6.09 -7.51 -0.65
N ALA A 35 5.31 -6.98 0.27
CA ALA A 35 4.33 -5.95 -0.02
C ALA A 35 4.28 -4.95 1.13
N PRO A 36 4.02 -3.67 0.86
CA PRO A 36 3.84 -2.68 1.91
C PRO A 36 2.46 -2.79 2.53
N PHE A 37 2.34 -2.32 3.77
CA PHE A 37 1.05 -2.23 4.43
C PHE A 37 1.06 -1.07 5.41
N LYS A 38 0.02 -0.26 5.36
CA LYS A 38 -0.27 0.77 6.35
C LYS A 38 -1.77 0.79 6.58
N ALA A 39 -2.20 0.39 7.77
CA ALA A 39 -3.61 0.20 8.07
C ALA A 39 -4.42 1.48 7.89
N GLN A 40 -3.92 2.58 8.39
CA GLN A 40 -4.59 3.88 8.31
C GLN A 40 -3.58 4.94 7.88
N ASN A 41 -3.95 5.73 6.91
CA ASN A 41 -3.14 6.83 6.40
C ASN A 41 -3.97 8.10 6.38
N MET A 42 -3.35 9.20 6.78
CA MET A 42 -3.97 10.52 6.73
C MET A 42 -3.15 11.35 5.75
N SER A 43 -3.65 11.50 4.53
CA SER A 43 -2.91 12.18 3.47
C SER A 43 -3.83 12.62 2.35
N ASN A 44 -3.55 13.78 1.78
CA ASN A 44 -4.17 14.22 0.54
C ASN A 44 -3.43 13.72 -0.71
N ASN A 45 -2.26 13.13 -0.53
CA ASN A 45 -1.49 12.54 -1.61
C ASN A 45 -1.88 11.09 -1.80
N SER A 46 -2.62 10.82 -2.86
CA SER A 46 -3.11 9.47 -3.12
C SER A 46 -2.95 9.10 -4.59
N MET A 47 -3.01 7.80 -4.83
CA MET A 47 -3.00 7.24 -6.17
C MET A 47 -4.19 6.31 -6.33
N VAL A 48 -4.81 6.36 -7.49
CA VAL A 48 -5.91 5.45 -7.83
C VAL A 48 -5.33 4.08 -8.18
N VAL A 49 -5.92 3.06 -7.61
CA VAL A 49 -5.52 1.66 -7.86
C VAL A 49 -6.74 0.85 -8.26
N ALA A 50 -6.51 -0.23 -8.99
CA ALA A 50 -7.58 -1.16 -9.33
C ALA A 50 -8.06 -1.85 -8.05
N ALA A 51 -9.36 -1.87 -7.84
CA ALA A 51 -9.98 -2.62 -6.76
C ALA A 51 -10.48 -3.95 -7.30
N PRO A 52 -10.41 -5.03 -6.52
CA PRO A 52 -11.03 -6.27 -6.92
C PRO A 52 -12.53 -6.05 -7.07
N ARG A 53 -13.09 -6.75 -8.04
CA ARG A 53 -14.51 -6.70 -8.31
C ARG A 53 -15.27 -6.98 -7.02
N ARG A 54 -16.09 -6.07 -6.59
CA ARG A 54 -17.02 -6.36 -5.51
C ARG A 54 -18.06 -7.30 -6.06
N THR A 55 -18.00 -8.52 -5.63
CA THR A 55 -19.08 -9.47 -5.90
C THR A 55 -20.21 -9.16 -4.93
N GLY A 56 -21.31 -8.60 -5.44
CA GLY A 56 -22.55 -8.63 -4.74
C GLY A 56 -23.05 -10.09 -4.65
N PRO A 57 -24.20 -10.33 -4.01
CA PRO A 57 -24.74 -11.68 -3.85
C PRO A 57 -24.97 -12.41 -5.18
N ASP A 58 -25.05 -11.67 -6.26
CA ASP A 58 -25.26 -12.19 -7.62
C ASP A 58 -23.94 -12.30 -8.42
N GLY A 59 -22.81 -12.02 -7.81
CA GLY A 59 -21.51 -12.05 -8.49
C GLY A 59 -21.30 -10.93 -9.48
N THR A 60 -22.23 -9.98 -9.57
CA THR A 60 -22.11 -8.83 -10.45
C THR A 60 -21.74 -7.59 -9.65
N GLY A 61 -20.72 -6.92 -10.04
CA GLY A 61 -20.35 -5.65 -9.46
C GLY A 61 -19.50 -4.89 -10.47
N PRO A 62 -19.54 -3.57 -10.47
CA PRO A 62 -18.67 -2.82 -11.36
C PRO A 62 -17.22 -3.05 -10.96
N ASP A 63 -16.35 -3.12 -11.97
CA ASP A 63 -14.93 -3.02 -11.72
C ASP A 63 -14.69 -1.68 -11.04
N GLY A 64 -14.22 -1.72 -9.81
CA GLY A 64 -14.03 -0.54 -9.01
C GLY A 64 -12.59 -0.06 -9.02
N THR A 65 -12.46 1.17 -8.61
CA THR A 65 -11.17 1.74 -8.27
C THR A 65 -11.20 2.13 -6.80
N ALA A 66 -10.02 2.15 -6.19
CA ALA A 66 -9.84 2.65 -4.85
C ALA A 66 -8.65 3.59 -4.83
N GLU A 67 -8.41 4.24 -3.71
CA GLU A 67 -7.23 5.08 -3.55
C GLU A 67 -6.42 4.59 -2.36
N ILE A 68 -5.11 4.62 -2.52
CA ILE A 68 -4.19 4.39 -1.42
C ILE A 68 -3.24 5.58 -1.31
N GLY A 69 -2.58 5.71 -0.18
CA GLY A 69 -1.57 6.73 -0.02
C GLY A 69 -0.47 6.57 -1.05
N ARG A 70 0.03 7.70 -1.55
CA ARG A 70 1.08 7.69 -2.57
C ARG A 70 2.33 6.94 -2.12
N ALA A 71 2.66 7.04 -0.82
CA ALA A 71 3.81 6.33 -0.27
C ALA A 71 3.68 4.81 -0.45
N GLN A 72 2.51 4.25 -0.16
CA GLN A 72 2.26 2.82 -0.32
C GLN A 72 2.26 2.41 -1.80
N TRP A 73 1.78 3.29 -2.68
CA TRP A 73 1.83 3.05 -4.12
C TRP A 73 3.29 2.94 -4.60
N ILE A 74 4.15 3.87 -4.19
CA ILE A 74 5.57 3.84 -4.55
C ILE A 74 6.25 2.59 -3.97
N GLN A 75 5.90 2.23 -2.73
CA GLN A 75 6.46 1.06 -2.06
C GLN A 75 6.05 -0.25 -2.76
N ALA A 76 4.82 -0.32 -3.25
CA ALA A 76 4.35 -1.47 -4.03
C ALA A 76 5.15 -1.60 -5.33
N LEU A 77 5.38 -0.50 -6.04
CA LEU A 77 6.20 -0.52 -7.23
C LEU A 77 7.63 -0.96 -6.93
N ALA A 78 8.20 -0.47 -5.83
CA ALA A 78 9.53 -0.87 -5.38
C ALA A 78 9.60 -2.37 -5.06
N ALA A 79 8.53 -2.91 -4.50
CA ALA A 79 8.41 -4.33 -4.19
C ALA A 79 8.14 -5.20 -5.43
N GLY A 80 7.83 -4.59 -6.56
CA GLY A 80 7.51 -5.33 -7.78
C GLY A 80 6.13 -5.96 -7.77
N VAL A 81 5.20 -5.41 -6.99
CA VAL A 81 3.82 -5.93 -6.89
C VAL A 81 2.83 -4.87 -7.34
N ALA A 82 1.68 -5.32 -7.82
CA ALA A 82 0.62 -4.41 -8.20
C ALA A 82 0.05 -3.72 -6.95
N PRO A 83 -0.10 -2.39 -6.97
CA PRO A 83 -0.72 -1.69 -5.84
C PRO A 83 -2.17 -2.15 -5.65
N GLU A 84 -2.54 -2.40 -4.40
CA GLU A 84 -3.87 -2.91 -4.04
C GLU A 84 -4.46 -2.11 -2.88
N PRO A 85 -5.81 -2.03 -2.79
CA PRO A 85 -6.46 -1.34 -1.68
C PRO A 85 -6.10 -1.91 -0.31
N ALA A 86 -5.87 -3.23 -0.23
CA ALA A 86 -5.51 -3.89 1.02
C ALA A 86 -4.19 -3.39 1.61
N MET A 87 -3.34 -2.76 0.82
CA MET A 87 -2.07 -2.20 1.29
C MET A 87 -2.26 -0.94 2.13
N ASN A 88 -3.39 -0.25 1.94
CA ASN A 88 -3.75 0.93 2.74
C ASN A 88 -5.29 0.99 2.83
N PRO A 89 -5.90 0.15 3.67
CA PRO A 89 -7.36 0.01 3.68
C PRO A 89 -8.12 1.25 4.15
N VAL A 90 -7.51 2.08 4.98
CA VAL A 90 -8.15 3.31 5.46
C VAL A 90 -7.31 4.51 5.06
N LEU A 91 -7.84 5.32 4.15
CA LEU A 91 -7.21 6.57 3.74
C LEU A 91 -8.13 7.72 4.13
N LEU A 92 -7.64 8.59 4.99
CA LEU A 92 -8.34 9.80 5.43
C LEU A 92 -7.70 11.00 4.75
N LYS A 93 -8.51 11.79 4.06
CA LYS A 93 -8.05 13.01 3.41
C LYS A 93 -8.45 14.20 4.28
N PRO A 94 -7.50 14.80 5.01
CA PRO A 94 -7.80 15.99 5.81
C PRO A 94 -8.11 17.14 4.86
N GLY A 95 -9.19 17.85 5.15
CA GLY A 95 -9.65 18.84 4.21
C GLY A 95 -10.07 20.12 4.77
#